data_0df6229cb9862e9703f49c3b0d2d762e
#
_entry.id   0df6229cb9862e9703f49c3b0d2d762e
#
_cell.length_a   1.000
_cell.length_b   1.000
_cell.length_c   1.000
_cell.angle_alpha   90.00
_cell.angle_beta   90.00
_cell.angle_gamma   90.00
#
_symmetry.space_group_name_H-M   'P 1'
#
loop_
_entity.id
_entity.type
_entity.pdbx_description
1 polymer ?
#
loop_
_entity_poly.entity_id
_entity_poly.type
_entity_poly.pdbx_seq_one_letter_code
_entity_poly.pdbx_strand_id
1 'polypeptide(L)'
;MLSQLAHSSPNMTITVARREFLQVTGVLTGLLAAGSPLALLAPSRAWALDLTSLTSAEGATLLAATRTIAPHDKLEDAAYAFVVHALDTAAVRDGALHKQLQEGVVSLGAAFATAPESERVAALRRVEATPFFQDLRRQTLSLLYSTPSAYTYFGYEGEAFSKGGYLLRGFNDLRWLPEVPLEDSGPLPT
;
A
#
# COMPACT_ATOMS: atom_id res chain seq x y z
N MET A 1 -7.67 51.93 18.65
CA MET A 1 -6.39 51.26 18.93
C MET A 1 -6.66 49.76 18.92
N LEU A 2 -6.52 49.12 17.75
CA LEU A 2 -6.71 47.68 17.56
C LEU A 2 -5.35 47.06 17.29
N SER A 3 -4.85 46.28 18.26
CA SER A 3 -3.60 45.58 18.20
C SER A 3 -3.81 44.26 17.43
N GLN A 4 -3.10 44.10 16.33
CA GLN A 4 -3.03 42.86 15.52
C GLN A 4 -2.21 41.82 16.27
N LEU A 5 -2.78 40.67 16.57
CA LEU A 5 -2.07 39.48 16.97
C LEU A 5 -1.74 38.65 15.69
N ALA A 6 -0.52 38.78 15.25
CA ALA A 6 0.04 37.92 14.20
C ALA A 6 0.28 36.51 14.76
N HIS A 7 -0.46 35.52 14.27
CA HIS A 7 -0.17 34.12 14.51
C HIS A 7 0.99 33.69 13.61
N SER A 8 2.14 33.52 14.22
CA SER A 8 3.32 32.92 13.60
C SER A 8 3.24 31.39 13.74
N SER A 9 2.95 30.69 12.66
CA SER A 9 3.04 29.22 12.60
C SER A 9 4.50 28.82 12.49
N PRO A 10 5.02 27.90 13.32
CA PRO A 10 6.38 27.40 13.14
C PRO A 10 6.43 26.45 11.95
N ASN A 11 7.11 26.83 10.89
CA ASN A 11 7.53 25.93 9.82
C ASN A 11 8.55 24.93 10.39
N MET A 12 8.09 23.72 10.68
CA MET A 12 8.96 22.62 11.08
C MET A 12 9.55 21.98 9.82
N THR A 13 10.67 22.49 9.36
CA THR A 13 11.50 21.87 8.33
C THR A 13 12.24 20.70 8.97
N ILE A 14 11.81 19.48 8.69
CA ILE A 14 12.54 18.27 9.07
C ILE A 14 13.74 18.15 8.13
N THR A 15 14.89 18.64 8.56
CA THR A 15 16.18 18.40 7.90
C THR A 15 16.72 17.04 8.35
N VAL A 16 16.40 15.98 7.60
CA VAL A 16 17.07 14.69 7.76
C VAL A 16 18.51 14.88 7.29
N ALA A 17 19.46 14.75 8.20
CA ALA A 17 20.87 14.92 7.87
C ALA A 17 21.30 13.80 6.91
N ARG A 18 21.98 14.16 5.80
CA ARG A 18 22.54 13.21 4.80
C ARG A 18 23.33 12.07 5.45
N ARG A 19 23.89 12.31 6.61
CA ARG A 19 24.70 11.35 7.36
C ARG A 19 23.85 10.23 7.98
N GLU A 20 22.64 10.54 8.47
CA GLU A 20 21.70 9.55 9.01
C GLU A 20 21.09 8.69 7.90
N PHE A 21 20.78 9.27 6.76
CA PHE A 21 20.34 8.52 5.58
C PHE A 21 21.40 7.54 5.10
N LEU A 22 22.69 7.93 5.06
CA LEU A 22 23.77 7.05 4.64
C LEU A 22 24.13 5.98 5.67
N GLN A 23 23.90 6.21 6.97
CA GLN A 23 24.10 5.19 8.01
C GLN A 23 23.05 4.09 7.93
N VAL A 24 21.79 4.43 7.70
CA VAL A 24 20.71 3.45 7.52
C VAL A 24 20.93 2.63 6.23
N THR A 25 21.37 3.26 5.14
CA THR A 25 21.67 2.57 3.87
C THR A 25 22.90 1.68 3.99
N GLY A 26 23.91 2.10 4.75
CA GLY A 26 25.17 1.34 4.95
C GLY A 26 24.98 0.05 5.76
N VAL A 27 24.12 0.05 6.77
CA VAL A 27 23.78 -1.15 7.56
C VAL A 27 22.98 -2.15 6.72
N LEU A 28 22.09 -1.68 5.85
CA LEU A 28 21.31 -2.54 4.97
C LEU A 28 22.17 -3.26 3.93
N THR A 29 23.17 -2.55 3.36
CA THR A 29 24.11 -3.13 2.37
C THR A 29 25.05 -4.14 2.99
N GLY A 30 25.47 -3.94 4.24
CA GLY A 30 26.34 -4.87 4.99
C GLY A 30 25.67 -6.21 5.32
N LEU A 31 24.37 -6.21 5.59
CA LEU A 31 23.58 -7.43 5.85
C LEU A 31 23.31 -8.26 4.60
N LEU A 32 23.22 -7.63 3.43
CA LEU A 32 23.04 -8.30 2.13
C LEU A 32 24.32 -9.03 1.68
N ALA A 33 25.51 -8.55 2.08
CA ALA A 33 26.80 -9.15 1.70
C ALA A 33 27.10 -10.44 2.48
N ALA A 34 26.40 -10.75 3.57
CA ALA A 34 26.70 -11.87 4.46
C ALA A 34 26.07 -13.22 4.05
N GLY A 35 25.37 -13.32 2.90
CA GLY A 35 24.85 -14.59 2.38
C GLY A 35 23.89 -15.35 3.29
N SER A 36 23.29 -14.68 4.29
CA SER A 36 22.40 -15.30 5.24
C SER A 36 21.01 -15.55 4.63
N PRO A 37 20.39 -16.74 4.81
CA PRO A 37 19.01 -16.99 4.41
C PRO A 37 17.99 -16.04 5.07
N LEU A 38 18.39 -15.35 6.12
CA LEU A 38 17.64 -14.23 6.72
C LEU A 38 17.53 -13.00 5.83
N ALA A 39 18.43 -12.83 4.85
CA ALA A 39 18.39 -11.69 3.92
C ALA A 39 17.18 -11.74 2.97
N LEU A 40 16.65 -12.92 2.66
CA LEU A 40 15.43 -13.09 1.85
C LEU A 40 14.14 -12.72 2.59
N LEU A 41 14.20 -12.62 3.93
CA LEU A 41 13.08 -12.21 4.78
C LEU A 41 13.21 -10.75 5.31
N ALA A 42 14.37 -10.13 5.07
CA ALA A 42 14.71 -8.82 5.62
C ALA A 42 13.84 -7.65 5.08
N PRO A 43 13.46 -7.57 3.80
CA PRO A 43 12.66 -6.44 3.31
C PRO A 43 11.30 -6.31 4.00
N SER A 44 10.59 -7.43 4.20
CA SER A 44 9.24 -7.42 4.79
C SER A 44 9.24 -7.15 6.30
N ARG A 45 10.35 -7.44 7.00
CA ARG A 45 10.46 -7.19 8.44
C ARG A 45 10.96 -5.80 8.81
N ALA A 46 11.76 -5.17 7.94
CA ALA A 46 12.23 -3.80 8.19
C ALA A 46 11.07 -2.80 8.24
N TRP A 47 10.07 -2.97 7.37
CA TRP A 47 8.88 -2.11 7.34
C TRP A 47 7.95 -2.28 8.56
N ALA A 48 7.92 -3.47 9.16
CA ALA A 48 7.12 -3.75 10.35
C ALA A 48 7.76 -3.22 11.66
N LEU A 49 9.04 -2.85 11.64
CA LEU A 49 9.75 -2.35 12.82
C LEU A 49 9.39 -0.90 13.19
N ASP A 50 8.87 -0.11 12.25
CA ASP A 50 8.51 1.31 12.46
C ASP A 50 7.02 1.52 12.81
N LEU A 51 6.31 0.46 13.21
CA LEU A 51 4.91 0.55 13.63
C LEU A 51 4.82 1.11 15.06
N THR A 52 3.82 1.96 15.29
CA THR A 52 3.63 2.69 16.55
C THR A 52 2.64 1.99 17.48
N SER A 53 1.58 1.44 16.93
CA SER A 53 0.45 0.86 17.66
C SER A 53 0.43 -0.67 17.55
N LEU A 54 0.82 -1.19 16.40
CA LEU A 54 0.85 -2.63 16.12
C LEU A 54 2.25 -3.21 16.39
N THR A 55 2.30 -4.45 16.82
CA THR A 55 3.54 -5.20 16.93
C THR A 55 4.09 -5.60 15.55
N SER A 56 5.38 -5.90 15.46
CA SER A 56 6.01 -6.38 14.22
C SER A 56 5.36 -7.67 13.69
N ALA A 57 4.86 -8.54 14.58
CA ALA A 57 4.18 -9.78 14.19
C ALA A 57 2.79 -9.50 13.61
N GLU A 58 2.04 -8.57 14.19
CA GLU A 58 0.75 -8.12 13.65
C GLU A 58 0.94 -7.43 12.29
N GLY A 59 1.94 -6.56 12.18
CA GLY A 59 2.31 -5.92 10.91
C GLY A 59 2.67 -6.92 9.81
N ALA A 60 3.46 -7.95 10.12
CA ALA A 60 3.81 -9.00 9.17
C ALA A 60 2.57 -9.81 8.72
N THR A 61 1.64 -10.07 9.64
CA THR A 61 0.38 -10.77 9.33
C THR A 61 -0.52 -9.92 8.44
N LEU A 62 -0.65 -8.62 8.72
CA LEU A 62 -1.41 -7.68 7.89
C LEU A 62 -0.77 -7.50 6.52
N LEU A 63 0.56 -7.45 6.41
CA LEU A 63 1.27 -7.39 5.14
C LEU A 63 0.99 -8.63 4.28
N ALA A 64 1.05 -9.82 4.87
CA ALA A 64 0.72 -11.05 4.17
C ALA A 64 -0.77 -11.09 3.75
N ALA A 65 -1.67 -10.57 4.60
CA ALA A 65 -3.10 -10.49 4.30
C ALA A 65 -3.38 -9.53 3.14
N THR A 66 -2.80 -8.33 3.14
CA THR A 66 -2.97 -7.36 2.05
C THR A 66 -2.45 -7.89 0.72
N ARG A 67 -1.29 -8.58 0.72
CA ARG A 67 -0.78 -9.26 -0.49
C ARG A 67 -1.67 -10.39 -0.98
N THR A 68 -2.29 -11.12 -0.06
CA THR A 68 -3.22 -12.21 -0.44
C THR A 68 -4.55 -11.68 -0.96
N ILE A 69 -5.02 -10.52 -0.46
CA ILE A 69 -6.24 -9.85 -0.93
C ILE A 69 -6.05 -9.25 -2.34
N ALA A 70 -4.89 -8.66 -2.59
CA ALA A 70 -4.58 -8.00 -3.87
C ALA A 70 -3.22 -8.52 -4.40
N PRO A 71 -3.16 -9.73 -4.97
CA PRO A 71 -1.91 -10.35 -5.42
C PRO A 71 -1.41 -9.72 -6.71
N HIS A 72 -0.18 -9.20 -6.67
CA HIS A 72 0.53 -8.66 -7.84
C HIS A 72 1.98 -9.10 -7.80
N ASP A 73 2.39 -9.94 -8.72
CA ASP A 73 3.68 -10.61 -8.71
C ASP A 73 4.88 -9.66 -8.73
N LYS A 74 4.75 -8.55 -9.44
CA LYS A 74 5.84 -7.57 -9.64
C LYS A 74 5.71 -6.29 -8.81
N LEU A 75 4.64 -6.17 -8.02
CA LEU A 75 4.48 -5.02 -7.13
C LEU A 75 5.27 -5.27 -5.84
N GLU A 76 6.16 -4.35 -5.51
CA GLU A 76 7.05 -4.46 -4.36
C GLU A 76 6.31 -4.45 -3.02
N ASP A 77 6.89 -5.09 -2.01
CA ASP A 77 6.35 -5.11 -0.63
C ASP A 77 6.18 -3.71 -0.04
N ALA A 78 6.95 -2.73 -0.49
CA ALA A 78 6.84 -1.34 -0.07
C ALA A 78 5.44 -0.74 -0.30
N ALA A 79 4.77 -1.11 -1.41
CA ALA A 79 3.41 -0.65 -1.70
C ALA A 79 2.39 -1.23 -0.70
N TYR A 80 2.55 -2.49 -0.30
CA TYR A 80 1.70 -3.13 0.71
C TYR A 80 2.02 -2.66 2.12
N ALA A 81 3.30 -2.41 2.41
CA ALA A 81 3.73 -1.84 3.68
C ALA A 81 3.11 -0.46 3.92
N PHE A 82 2.94 0.34 2.88
CA PHE A 82 2.23 1.62 2.95
C PHE A 82 0.80 1.45 3.50
N VAL A 83 0.08 0.42 3.07
CA VAL A 83 -1.26 0.11 3.59
C VAL A 83 -1.20 -0.23 5.08
N VAL A 84 -0.24 -1.06 5.49
CA VAL A 84 -0.06 -1.45 6.91
C VAL A 84 0.28 -0.24 7.77
N HIS A 85 1.18 0.64 7.32
CA HIS A 85 1.50 1.89 8.04
C HIS A 85 0.31 2.84 8.16
N ALA A 86 -0.52 2.94 7.12
CA ALA A 86 -1.73 3.75 7.17
C ALA A 86 -2.74 3.20 8.20
N LEU A 87 -2.89 1.87 8.27
CA LEU A 87 -3.72 1.21 9.29
C LEU A 87 -3.18 1.42 10.69
N ASP A 88 -1.86 1.27 10.90
CA ASP A 88 -1.19 1.52 12.18
C ASP A 88 -1.39 2.97 12.64
N THR A 89 -1.16 3.94 11.75
CA THR A 89 -1.37 5.36 12.04
C THR A 89 -2.82 5.68 12.41
N ALA A 90 -3.78 5.05 11.73
CA ALA A 90 -5.19 5.21 12.05
C ALA A 90 -5.53 4.58 13.42
N ALA A 91 -4.97 3.41 13.71
CA ALA A 91 -5.17 2.68 14.97
C ALA A 91 -4.62 3.44 16.18
N VAL A 92 -3.58 4.28 16.03
CA VAL A 92 -3.10 5.18 17.11
C VAL A 92 -4.20 6.13 17.58
N ARG A 93 -5.08 6.56 16.67
CA ARG A 93 -6.14 7.55 16.94
C ARG A 93 -7.49 6.93 17.23
N ASP A 94 -7.68 5.67 16.83
CA ASP A 94 -8.92 4.94 16.95
C ASP A 94 -8.67 3.59 17.65
N GLY A 95 -8.95 3.55 18.95
CA GLY A 95 -8.80 2.36 19.77
C GLY A 95 -9.76 1.21 19.37
N ALA A 96 -10.91 1.52 18.76
CA ALA A 96 -11.82 0.50 18.26
C ALA A 96 -11.23 -0.18 17.02
N LEU A 97 -10.65 0.59 16.11
CA LEU A 97 -9.90 0.06 14.96
C LEU A 97 -8.70 -0.77 15.41
N HIS A 98 -7.92 -0.27 16.38
CA HIS A 98 -6.78 -1.03 16.94
C HIS A 98 -7.21 -2.40 17.44
N LYS A 99 -8.25 -2.44 18.28
CA LYS A 99 -8.81 -3.70 18.81
C LYS A 99 -9.31 -4.61 17.69
N GLN A 100 -10.02 -4.07 16.70
CA GLN A 100 -10.50 -4.82 15.54
C GLN A 100 -9.36 -5.45 14.74
N LEU A 101 -8.26 -4.72 14.52
CA LEU A 101 -7.07 -5.23 13.84
C LEU A 101 -6.41 -6.36 14.62
N GLN A 102 -6.25 -6.20 15.95
CA GLN A 102 -5.67 -7.24 16.81
C GLN A 102 -6.51 -8.52 16.82
N GLU A 103 -7.81 -8.41 17.05
CA GLU A 103 -8.74 -9.56 17.04
C GLU A 103 -8.77 -10.25 15.66
N GLY A 104 -8.72 -9.44 14.58
CA GLY A 104 -8.65 -9.95 13.23
C GLY A 104 -7.37 -10.74 12.96
N VAL A 105 -6.21 -10.21 13.36
CA VAL A 105 -4.91 -10.90 13.23
C VAL A 105 -4.92 -12.20 14.02
N VAL A 106 -5.43 -12.21 15.24
CA VAL A 106 -5.58 -13.43 16.04
C VAL A 106 -6.45 -14.48 15.33
N SER A 107 -7.54 -14.05 14.69
CA SER A 107 -8.45 -14.94 13.95
C SER A 107 -7.83 -15.61 12.72
N LEU A 108 -6.82 -14.97 12.11
CA LEU A 108 -6.06 -15.55 10.99
C LEU A 108 -5.08 -16.65 11.44
N GLY A 109 -4.62 -16.59 12.70
CA GLY A 109 -3.70 -17.55 13.29
C GLY A 109 -2.23 -17.15 13.20
N ALA A 110 -1.44 -17.60 14.16
CA ALA A 110 -0.03 -17.21 14.33
C ALA A 110 0.88 -17.58 13.14
N ALA A 111 0.57 -18.64 12.42
CA ALA A 111 1.37 -19.09 11.27
C ALA A 111 0.98 -18.40 9.95
N PHE A 112 -0.05 -17.54 9.93
CA PHE A 112 -0.60 -16.96 8.71
C PHE A 112 0.44 -16.26 7.84
N ALA A 113 1.32 -15.46 8.43
CA ALA A 113 2.33 -14.69 7.69
C ALA A 113 3.32 -15.56 6.90
N THR A 114 3.55 -16.80 7.35
CA THR A 114 4.50 -17.74 6.75
C THR A 114 3.82 -18.91 6.03
N ALA A 115 2.50 -18.99 6.11
CA ALA A 115 1.72 -20.05 5.49
C ALA A 115 1.76 -19.97 3.95
N PRO A 116 1.62 -21.10 3.25
CA PRO A 116 1.42 -21.13 1.81
C PRO A 116 0.21 -20.28 1.38
N GLU A 117 0.23 -19.77 0.15
CA GLU A 117 -0.84 -18.89 -0.37
C GLU A 117 -2.24 -19.54 -0.27
N SER A 118 -2.35 -20.82 -0.62
CA SER A 118 -3.61 -21.55 -0.54
C SER A 118 -4.21 -21.57 0.87
N GLU A 119 -3.37 -21.71 1.89
CA GLU A 119 -3.79 -21.69 3.29
C GLU A 119 -4.17 -20.27 3.74
N ARG A 120 -3.45 -19.25 3.30
CA ARG A 120 -3.78 -17.84 3.55
C ARG A 120 -5.14 -17.48 2.93
N VAL A 121 -5.37 -17.88 1.68
CA VAL A 121 -6.68 -17.69 1.02
C VAL A 121 -7.79 -18.38 1.80
N ALA A 122 -7.58 -19.62 2.23
CA ALA A 122 -8.56 -20.36 3.02
C ALA A 122 -8.83 -19.68 4.38
N ALA A 123 -7.79 -19.13 5.03
CA ALA A 123 -7.94 -18.39 6.27
C ALA A 123 -8.73 -17.10 6.08
N LEU A 124 -8.44 -16.31 5.05
CA LEU A 124 -9.18 -15.09 4.73
C LEU A 124 -10.65 -15.36 4.40
N ARG A 125 -10.94 -16.43 3.68
CA ARG A 125 -12.34 -16.85 3.40
C ARG A 125 -13.14 -17.15 4.67
N ARG A 126 -12.52 -17.72 5.71
CA ARG A 126 -13.21 -17.98 6.99
C ARG A 126 -13.65 -16.72 7.71
N VAL A 127 -12.93 -15.62 7.51
CA VAL A 127 -13.21 -14.32 8.15
C VAL A 127 -13.87 -13.31 7.20
N GLU A 128 -14.21 -13.71 5.98
CA GLU A 128 -14.70 -12.84 4.91
C GLU A 128 -15.91 -11.98 5.31
N ALA A 129 -16.82 -12.55 6.10
CA ALA A 129 -18.02 -11.86 6.57
C ALA A 129 -17.78 -10.91 7.78
N THR A 130 -16.58 -10.90 8.34
CA THR A 130 -16.27 -10.08 9.51
C THR A 130 -16.01 -8.62 9.15
N PRO A 131 -16.32 -7.67 10.06
CA PRO A 131 -15.95 -6.25 9.88
C PRO A 131 -14.45 -6.06 9.63
N PHE A 132 -13.60 -6.82 10.31
CA PHE A 132 -12.15 -6.81 10.10
C PHE A 132 -11.78 -7.04 8.63
N PHE A 133 -12.26 -8.12 8.03
CA PHE A 133 -11.92 -8.43 6.63
C PHE A 133 -12.45 -7.37 5.67
N GLN A 134 -13.70 -6.93 5.85
CA GLN A 134 -14.32 -5.94 4.98
C GLN A 134 -13.57 -4.60 5.02
N ASP A 135 -13.15 -4.15 6.20
CA ASP A 135 -12.37 -2.94 6.35
C ASP A 135 -10.95 -3.10 5.81
N LEU A 136 -10.28 -4.21 6.13
CA LEU A 136 -8.95 -4.50 5.60
C LEU A 136 -8.94 -4.54 4.06
N ARG A 137 -9.92 -5.23 3.45
CA ARG A 137 -10.07 -5.29 1.99
C ARG A 137 -10.31 -3.90 1.40
N ARG A 138 -11.23 -3.12 1.96
CA ARG A 138 -11.54 -1.77 1.49
C ARG A 138 -10.30 -0.88 1.54
N GLN A 139 -9.59 -0.85 2.67
CA GLN A 139 -8.37 -0.06 2.85
C GLN A 139 -7.25 -0.53 1.93
N THR A 140 -7.06 -1.85 1.78
CA THR A 140 -6.08 -2.41 0.87
C THR A 140 -6.31 -1.91 -0.56
N LEU A 141 -7.51 -2.06 -1.09
CA LEU A 141 -7.81 -1.66 -2.46
C LEU A 141 -7.70 -0.14 -2.65
N SER A 142 -8.23 0.65 -1.71
CA SER A 142 -8.19 2.10 -1.80
C SER A 142 -6.78 2.65 -1.74
N LEU A 143 -5.99 2.23 -0.76
CA LEU A 143 -4.65 2.77 -0.52
C LEU A 143 -3.61 2.22 -1.50
N LEU A 144 -3.63 0.91 -1.78
CA LEU A 144 -2.67 0.28 -2.70
C LEU A 144 -2.73 0.91 -4.08
N TYR A 145 -3.94 1.02 -4.64
CA TYR A 145 -4.14 1.58 -5.98
C TYR A 145 -4.08 3.11 -6.05
N SER A 146 -3.89 3.79 -4.93
CA SER A 146 -3.58 5.22 -4.90
C SER A 146 -2.09 5.54 -4.89
N THR A 147 -1.23 4.52 -4.83
CA THR A 147 0.22 4.72 -4.76
C THR A 147 0.86 4.96 -6.13
N PRO A 148 1.89 5.83 -6.23
CA PRO A 148 2.63 6.02 -7.48
C PRO A 148 3.28 4.73 -8.02
N SER A 149 3.70 3.82 -7.13
CA SER A 149 4.23 2.51 -7.52
C SER A 149 3.20 1.62 -8.20
N ALA A 150 1.96 1.62 -7.72
CA ALA A 150 0.85 0.94 -8.38
C ALA A 150 0.53 1.59 -9.73
N TYR A 151 0.52 2.92 -9.84
CA TYR A 151 0.33 3.61 -11.11
C TYR A 151 1.38 3.21 -12.14
N THR A 152 2.65 3.20 -11.75
CA THR A 152 3.75 2.76 -12.62
C THR A 152 3.60 1.30 -13.04
N TYR A 153 3.23 0.44 -12.08
CA TYR A 153 3.03 -0.99 -12.34
C TYR A 153 1.93 -1.26 -13.37
N PHE A 154 0.81 -0.54 -13.30
CA PHE A 154 -0.33 -0.69 -14.21
C PHE A 154 -0.25 0.18 -15.46
N GLY A 155 0.78 1.01 -15.61
CA GLY A 155 0.89 1.96 -16.72
C GLY A 155 -0.12 3.11 -16.63
N TYR A 156 -0.69 3.36 -15.44
CA TYR A 156 -1.59 4.48 -15.23
C TYR A 156 -0.78 5.77 -14.98
N GLU A 157 -0.99 6.76 -15.81
CA GLU A 157 -0.24 8.02 -15.74
C GLU A 157 -0.68 8.96 -14.60
N GLY A 158 -1.63 8.58 -13.79
CA GLY A 158 -2.24 9.42 -12.77
C GLY A 158 -3.48 10.16 -13.27
N GLU A 159 -3.99 11.07 -12.47
CA GLU A 159 -5.19 11.83 -12.79
C GLU A 159 -4.96 12.76 -14.00
N ALA A 160 -6.00 12.96 -14.81
CA ALA A 160 -5.89 13.73 -16.05
C ALA A 160 -6.07 15.24 -15.85
N PHE A 161 -6.64 15.67 -14.70
CA PHE A 161 -6.98 17.08 -14.46
C PHE A 161 -5.74 17.99 -14.49
N SER A 162 -4.69 17.63 -13.74
CA SER A 162 -3.43 18.38 -13.72
C SER A 162 -2.67 18.38 -15.05
N LYS A 163 -3.05 17.44 -15.95
CA LYS A 163 -2.44 17.25 -17.26
C LYS A 163 -3.27 17.84 -18.41
N GLY A 164 -4.23 18.72 -18.10
CA GLY A 164 -5.10 19.38 -19.09
C GLY A 164 -6.40 18.64 -19.43
N GLY A 165 -6.77 17.64 -18.62
CA GLY A 165 -8.02 16.89 -18.79
C GLY A 165 -7.97 15.84 -19.89
N TYR A 166 -9.16 15.34 -20.28
CA TYR A 166 -9.30 14.25 -21.26
C TYR A 166 -9.44 14.72 -22.72
N LEU A 167 -9.40 16.04 -22.97
CA LEU A 167 -9.68 16.58 -24.32
C LEU A 167 -8.75 16.03 -25.41
N LEU A 168 -7.51 15.70 -25.04
CA LEU A 168 -6.47 15.17 -25.94
C LEU A 168 -5.91 13.83 -25.46
N ARG A 169 -6.60 13.13 -24.55
CA ARG A 169 -6.16 11.87 -23.93
C ARG A 169 -7.27 10.83 -23.98
N GLY A 170 -6.89 9.56 -24.00
CA GLY A 170 -7.85 8.45 -23.91
C GLY A 170 -8.49 8.05 -25.23
N PHE A 171 -8.12 8.65 -26.36
CA PHE A 171 -8.71 8.33 -27.65
C PHE A 171 -8.02 7.18 -28.40
N ASN A 172 -6.82 6.77 -27.98
CA ASN A 172 -6.01 5.73 -28.65
C ASN A 172 -5.34 4.76 -27.68
N ASP A 173 -5.87 4.61 -26.46
CA ASP A 173 -5.19 3.90 -25.39
C ASP A 173 -5.32 2.39 -25.53
N LEU A 174 -6.37 1.92 -26.23
CA LEU A 174 -6.71 0.51 -26.35
C LEU A 174 -6.22 -0.09 -27.68
N ARG A 175 -4.91 -0.05 -27.92
CA ARG A 175 -4.27 -0.60 -29.14
C ARG A 175 -4.36 -2.13 -29.25
N TRP A 176 -4.86 -2.79 -28.22
CA TRP A 176 -5.05 -4.25 -28.18
C TRP A 176 -6.47 -4.67 -28.59
N LEU A 177 -7.41 -3.74 -28.70
CA LEU A 177 -8.72 -4.02 -29.26
C LEU A 177 -8.62 -4.16 -30.78
N PRO A 178 -9.29 -5.16 -31.38
CA PRO A 178 -9.38 -5.24 -32.84
C PRO A 178 -10.12 -3.99 -33.37
N GLU A 179 -9.69 -3.53 -34.54
CA GLU A 179 -10.40 -2.46 -35.27
C GLU A 179 -11.86 -2.85 -35.48
N VAL A 180 -12.77 -1.91 -35.22
CA VAL A 180 -14.21 -2.13 -35.47
C VAL A 180 -14.42 -2.22 -36.98
N PRO A 181 -15.03 -3.30 -37.50
CA PRO A 181 -15.36 -3.40 -38.93
C PRO A 181 -16.19 -2.19 -39.39
N LEU A 182 -15.96 -1.72 -40.59
CA LEU A 182 -16.67 -0.55 -41.17
C LEU A 182 -18.20 -0.74 -41.18
N GLU A 183 -18.64 -1.99 -41.31
CA GLU A 183 -20.07 -2.37 -41.32
C GLU A 183 -20.72 -2.21 -39.93
N ASP A 184 -19.93 -2.30 -38.84
CA ASP A 184 -20.40 -2.10 -37.46
C ASP A 184 -20.21 -0.64 -37.00
N SER A 185 -19.53 0.18 -37.78
CA SER A 185 -19.39 1.61 -37.57
C SER A 185 -20.69 2.28 -38.02
N GLY A 186 -21.45 2.87 -37.10
CA GLY A 186 -22.65 3.61 -37.44
C GLY A 186 -22.36 4.76 -38.41
N PRO A 187 -23.38 5.33 -39.07
CA PRO A 187 -23.20 6.44 -39.99
C PRO A 187 -22.55 7.62 -39.28
N LEU A 188 -21.54 8.23 -39.93
CA LEU A 188 -20.89 9.43 -39.42
C LEU A 188 -21.94 10.52 -39.17
N PRO A 189 -21.92 11.24 -38.06
CA PRO A 189 -22.78 12.36 -37.81
C PRO A 189 -22.51 13.43 -38.88
N THR A 190 -23.56 13.81 -39.63
CA THR A 190 -23.56 14.87 -40.65
C THR A 190 -23.56 16.24 -39.99
#